data_63679f1e7504fdd83588cd3df9cc937a
#
_entry.id   63679f1e7504fdd83588cd3df9cc937a
#
_cell.length_a   1.000
_cell.length_b   1.000
_cell.length_c   1.000
_cell.angle_alpha   90.00
_cell.angle_beta   90.00
_cell.angle_gamma   90.00
#
_symmetry.space_group_name_H-M   'P 1'
#
loop_
_entity.id
_entity.type
_entity.pdbx_description
1 polymer ?
#
loop_
_entity_poly.entity_id
_entity_poly.type
_entity_poly.pdbx_seq_one_letter_code
_entity_poly.pdbx_strand_id
1 'polypeptide(L)'
;MSEEIQEKGAEFEAIKAAFEEKGELEDEQLDVVADVAIDILRSLLACFGENTCSIDEYDGDEGELILDVSAGDLAILIGRHGVTLDALQVVFTSLLNKRIGFHYPIVVDIEGYKSRRRDKVQGMARSSAQKAVKSGRAMRLAPMNAYERRLVHLALRDSVEVTTHSEGTDPERYVVITPVKGK
;
A
#
# COMPACT_ATOMS: atom_id res chain seq x y z
N MET A 1 -17.47 -30.75 8.52
CA MET A 1 -17.55 -29.29 8.79
C MET A 1 -16.98 -28.89 10.15
N SER A 2 -17.28 -29.58 11.26
CA SER A 2 -16.68 -29.24 12.58
C SER A 2 -15.24 -29.69 12.74
N GLU A 3 -14.86 -30.86 12.22
CA GLU A 3 -13.48 -31.40 12.30
C GLU A 3 -12.50 -30.62 11.41
N GLU A 4 -12.85 -30.28 10.17
CA GLU A 4 -12.03 -29.46 9.28
C GLU A 4 -11.76 -28.05 9.83
N ILE A 5 -12.72 -27.45 10.54
CA ILE A 5 -12.55 -26.13 11.17
C ILE A 5 -11.60 -26.21 12.36
N GLN A 6 -11.65 -27.30 13.12
CA GLN A 6 -10.74 -27.52 14.25
C GLN A 6 -9.31 -27.86 13.80
N GLU A 7 -9.16 -28.64 12.73
CA GLU A 7 -7.87 -29.01 12.16
C GLU A 7 -7.14 -27.79 11.58
N LYS A 8 -7.82 -26.95 10.78
CA LYS A 8 -7.27 -25.68 10.28
C LYS A 8 -6.96 -24.69 11.41
N GLY A 9 -7.74 -24.68 12.48
CA GLY A 9 -7.47 -23.84 13.65
C GLY A 9 -6.16 -24.23 14.35
N ALA A 10 -5.90 -25.53 14.52
CA ALA A 10 -4.65 -26.02 15.12
C ALA A 10 -3.44 -25.77 14.22
N GLU A 11 -3.59 -25.85 12.90
CA GLU A 11 -2.55 -25.52 11.93
C GLU A 11 -2.12 -24.06 12.02
N PHE A 12 -3.07 -23.11 12.06
CA PHE A 12 -2.74 -21.69 12.20
C PHE A 12 -2.12 -21.32 13.56
N GLU A 13 -2.48 -21.99 14.63
CA GLU A 13 -1.81 -21.79 15.93
C GLU A 13 -0.36 -22.26 15.88
N ALA A 14 -0.04 -23.36 15.17
CA ALA A 14 1.34 -23.81 14.97
C ALA A 14 2.14 -22.84 14.08
N ILE A 15 1.56 -22.34 12.99
CA ILE A 15 2.18 -21.34 12.10
C ILE A 15 2.44 -20.04 12.86
N LYS A 16 1.47 -19.59 13.66
CA LYS A 16 1.61 -18.41 14.51
C LYS A 16 2.78 -18.54 15.49
N ALA A 17 2.87 -19.69 16.20
CA ALA A 17 3.94 -19.94 17.14
C ALA A 17 5.31 -19.92 16.46
N ALA A 18 5.44 -20.52 15.26
CA ALA A 18 6.66 -20.49 14.47
C ALA A 18 7.04 -19.06 14.05
N PHE A 19 6.05 -18.26 13.61
CA PHE A 19 6.27 -16.86 13.24
C PHE A 19 6.67 -15.99 14.43
N GLU A 20 6.05 -16.16 15.60
CA GLU A 20 6.41 -15.44 16.84
C GLU A 20 7.82 -15.78 17.32
N GLU A 21 8.29 -17.00 17.08
CA GLU A 21 9.64 -17.44 17.47
C GLU A 21 10.73 -16.98 16.50
N LYS A 22 10.50 -17.11 15.18
CA LYS A 22 11.52 -16.90 14.14
C LYS A 22 11.44 -15.53 13.47
N GLY A 23 10.26 -14.88 13.49
CA GLY A 23 9.98 -13.62 12.76
C GLY A 23 9.75 -13.83 11.26
N GLU A 24 9.83 -15.04 10.75
CA GLU A 24 9.61 -15.43 9.37
C GLU A 24 8.90 -16.78 9.30
N LEU A 25 8.23 -17.08 8.20
CA LEU A 25 7.58 -18.37 7.93
C LEU A 25 8.46 -19.20 6.98
N GLU A 26 8.42 -20.51 7.13
CA GLU A 26 8.97 -21.44 6.15
C GLU A 26 8.05 -21.50 4.91
N ASP A 27 8.58 -21.87 3.74
CA ASP A 27 7.87 -21.86 2.46
C ASP A 27 6.50 -22.56 2.53
N GLU A 28 6.45 -23.77 3.13
CA GLU A 28 5.19 -24.52 3.29
C GLU A 28 4.15 -23.81 4.17
N GLN A 29 4.61 -23.07 5.18
CA GLN A 29 3.73 -22.29 6.07
C GLN A 29 3.25 -21.01 5.38
N LEU A 30 4.12 -20.40 4.56
CA LEU A 30 3.80 -19.23 3.77
C LEU A 30 2.74 -19.57 2.72
N ASP A 31 2.88 -20.71 2.03
CA ASP A 31 1.88 -21.20 1.06
C ASP A 31 0.50 -21.33 1.68
N VAL A 32 0.39 -21.89 2.90
CA VAL A 32 -0.90 -22.01 3.62
C VAL A 32 -1.52 -20.64 3.91
N VAL A 33 -0.70 -19.66 4.32
CA VAL A 33 -1.17 -18.30 4.59
C VAL A 33 -1.56 -17.60 3.29
N ALA A 34 -0.77 -17.77 2.23
CA ALA A 34 -1.01 -17.21 0.91
C ALA A 34 -2.31 -17.71 0.29
N ASP A 35 -2.57 -19.02 0.35
CA ASP A 35 -3.82 -19.62 -0.15
C ASP A 35 -5.05 -19.00 0.51
N VAL A 36 -5.02 -18.84 1.84
CA VAL A 36 -6.12 -18.19 2.57
C VAL A 36 -6.26 -16.72 2.21
N ALA A 37 -5.14 -16.04 2.04
CA ALA A 37 -5.11 -14.64 1.64
C ALA A 37 -5.70 -14.44 0.23
N ILE A 38 -5.34 -15.31 -0.72
CA ILE A 38 -5.88 -15.30 -2.09
C ILE A 38 -7.38 -15.58 -2.09
N ASP A 39 -7.87 -16.54 -1.31
CA ASP A 39 -9.29 -16.84 -1.20
C ASP A 39 -10.11 -15.66 -0.66
N ILE A 40 -9.59 -14.98 0.37
CA ILE A 40 -10.21 -13.77 0.92
C ILE A 40 -10.20 -12.66 -0.13
N LEU A 41 -9.06 -12.44 -0.79
CA LEU A 41 -8.93 -11.40 -1.80
C LEU A 41 -9.88 -11.64 -2.97
N ARG A 42 -9.97 -12.86 -3.51
CA ARG A 42 -10.94 -13.25 -4.55
C ARG A 42 -12.38 -12.96 -4.13
N SER A 43 -12.74 -13.28 -2.88
CA SER A 43 -14.08 -13.01 -2.35
C SER A 43 -14.39 -11.51 -2.29
N LEU A 44 -13.40 -10.69 -1.93
CA LEU A 44 -13.54 -9.23 -1.93
C LEU A 44 -13.65 -8.68 -3.36
N LEU A 45 -12.82 -9.14 -4.29
CA LEU A 45 -12.84 -8.71 -5.70
C LEU A 45 -14.18 -9.05 -6.37
N ALA A 46 -14.75 -10.22 -6.04
CA ALA A 46 -16.09 -10.62 -6.51
C ALA A 46 -17.18 -9.62 -6.10
N CYS A 47 -17.07 -8.96 -4.93
CA CYS A 47 -18.00 -7.92 -4.52
C CYS A 47 -17.95 -6.67 -5.41
N PHE A 48 -16.85 -6.45 -6.12
CA PHE A 48 -16.69 -5.39 -7.12
C PHE A 48 -17.05 -5.85 -8.54
N GLY A 49 -17.47 -7.11 -8.71
CA GLY A 49 -17.80 -7.70 -10.01
C GLY A 49 -16.60 -8.33 -10.72
N GLU A 50 -15.42 -8.33 -10.10
CA GLU A 50 -14.20 -8.87 -10.69
C GLU A 50 -14.05 -10.36 -10.32
N ASN A 51 -14.43 -11.23 -11.26
CA ASN A 51 -14.43 -12.69 -11.04
C ASN A 51 -13.34 -13.43 -11.85
N THR A 52 -12.62 -12.73 -12.74
CA THR A 52 -11.69 -13.32 -13.70
C THR A 52 -10.27 -12.78 -13.63
N CYS A 53 -9.96 -12.02 -12.56
CA CYS A 53 -8.61 -11.50 -12.34
C CYS A 53 -7.60 -12.59 -12.00
N SER A 54 -6.37 -12.45 -12.46
CA SER A 54 -5.22 -13.20 -11.92
C SER A 54 -4.69 -12.51 -10.67
N ILE A 55 -4.16 -13.31 -9.77
CA ILE A 55 -3.47 -12.86 -8.57
C ILE A 55 -2.12 -13.55 -8.60
N ASP A 56 -1.07 -12.77 -8.75
CA ASP A 56 0.31 -13.23 -8.72
C ASP A 56 0.92 -12.88 -7.35
N GLU A 57 1.69 -13.79 -6.78
CA GLU A 57 2.33 -13.62 -5.48
C GLU A 57 3.85 -13.53 -5.63
N TYR A 58 4.47 -12.68 -4.85
CA TYR A 58 5.92 -12.54 -4.76
C TYR A 58 6.36 -11.85 -3.47
N ASP A 59 7.62 -12.07 -3.10
CA ASP A 59 8.21 -11.46 -1.91
C ASP A 59 8.48 -9.97 -2.14
N GLY A 60 8.15 -9.17 -1.15
CA GLY A 60 8.49 -7.75 -1.12
C GLY A 60 9.87 -7.50 -0.51
N ASP A 61 10.36 -6.26 -0.70
CA ASP A 61 11.70 -5.86 -0.26
C ASP A 61 11.85 -5.81 1.28
N GLU A 62 10.76 -5.70 2.03
CA GLU A 62 10.73 -5.57 3.50
C GLU A 62 10.27 -6.88 4.18
N GLY A 63 10.18 -7.99 3.44
CA GLY A 63 9.75 -9.30 3.93
C GLY A 63 8.23 -9.49 3.99
N GLU A 64 7.48 -8.61 3.33
CA GLU A 64 6.05 -8.78 3.12
C GLU A 64 5.75 -9.66 1.91
N LEU A 65 4.64 -10.40 1.93
CA LEU A 65 4.09 -11.05 0.75
C LEU A 65 3.27 -10.03 -0.05
N ILE A 66 3.50 -9.92 -1.35
CA ILE A 66 2.74 -9.06 -2.24
C ILE A 66 1.79 -9.91 -3.09
N LEU A 67 0.50 -9.56 -3.05
CA LEU A 67 -0.52 -10.11 -3.94
C LEU A 67 -0.86 -9.05 -4.99
N ASP A 68 -0.33 -9.23 -6.20
CA ASP A 68 -0.58 -8.31 -7.32
C ASP A 68 -1.75 -8.81 -8.17
N VAL A 69 -2.80 -8.00 -8.23
CA VAL A 69 -4.02 -8.31 -8.99
C VAL A 69 -3.90 -7.72 -10.37
N SER A 70 -4.13 -8.55 -11.39
CA SER A 70 -4.19 -8.12 -12.79
C SER A 70 -5.47 -8.60 -13.48
N ALA A 71 -6.10 -7.69 -14.24
CA ALA A 71 -7.30 -7.92 -15.06
C ALA A 71 -7.51 -6.76 -16.04
N GLY A 72 -8.60 -6.83 -16.85
CA GLY A 72 -8.84 -5.88 -17.94
C GLY A 72 -9.08 -4.43 -17.51
N ASP A 73 -9.93 -4.14 -16.53
CA ASP A 73 -10.19 -2.77 -16.03
C ASP A 73 -10.35 -2.74 -14.51
N LEU A 74 -9.27 -2.52 -13.84
CA LEU A 74 -9.19 -2.45 -12.37
C LEU A 74 -9.21 -1.01 -11.82
N ALA A 75 -9.53 -0.01 -12.64
CA ALA A 75 -9.52 1.39 -12.23
C ALA A 75 -10.44 1.65 -11.02
N ILE A 76 -11.56 0.94 -10.93
CA ILE A 76 -12.51 1.05 -9.81
C ILE A 76 -11.89 0.56 -8.49
N LEU A 77 -11.03 -0.46 -8.54
CA LEU A 77 -10.36 -1.04 -7.37
C LEU A 77 -9.21 -0.15 -6.88
N ILE A 78 -8.60 0.62 -7.77
CA ILE A 78 -7.60 1.62 -7.41
C ILE A 78 -8.28 2.85 -6.80
N GLY A 79 -9.30 3.36 -7.49
CA GLY A 79 -9.98 4.59 -7.12
C GLY A 79 -9.12 5.85 -7.31
N ARG A 80 -9.66 6.98 -6.87
CA ARG A 80 -8.95 8.26 -6.98
C ARG A 80 -7.71 8.28 -6.07
N HIS A 81 -6.53 8.35 -6.66
CA HIS A 81 -5.24 8.39 -5.96
C HIS A 81 -4.96 7.16 -5.06
N GLY A 82 -5.57 6.00 -5.37
CA GLY A 82 -5.37 4.78 -4.60
C GLY A 82 -6.26 4.63 -3.38
N VAL A 83 -7.23 5.51 -3.15
CA VAL A 83 -8.07 5.49 -1.93
C VAL A 83 -8.88 4.21 -1.81
N THR A 84 -9.39 3.67 -2.92
CA THR A 84 -10.13 2.39 -2.89
C THR A 84 -9.20 1.24 -2.57
N LEU A 85 -8.00 1.21 -3.16
CA LEU A 85 -6.99 0.19 -2.88
C LEU A 85 -6.52 0.24 -1.42
N ASP A 86 -6.32 1.44 -0.85
CA ASP A 86 -5.98 1.60 0.56
C ASP A 86 -7.10 1.06 1.47
N ALA A 87 -8.37 1.34 1.13
CA ALA A 87 -9.51 0.81 1.88
C ALA A 87 -9.64 -0.72 1.74
N LEU A 88 -9.44 -1.26 0.54
CA LEU A 88 -9.41 -2.69 0.27
C LEU A 88 -8.33 -3.38 1.12
N GLN A 89 -7.12 -2.81 1.18
CA GLN A 89 -6.02 -3.28 2.02
C GLN A 89 -6.43 -3.39 3.49
N VAL A 90 -7.10 -2.38 4.04
CA VAL A 90 -7.54 -2.38 5.46
C VAL A 90 -8.55 -3.50 5.73
N VAL A 91 -9.56 -3.64 4.86
CA VAL A 91 -10.58 -4.69 5.00
C VAL A 91 -9.96 -6.07 4.85
N PHE A 92 -9.13 -6.25 3.81
CA PHE A 92 -8.41 -7.48 3.55
C PHE A 92 -7.56 -7.92 4.75
N THR A 93 -6.71 -7.03 5.26
CA THR A 93 -5.84 -7.31 6.42
C THR A 93 -6.67 -7.69 7.66
N SER A 94 -7.79 -7.00 7.89
CA SER A 94 -8.66 -7.30 9.02
C SER A 94 -9.30 -8.69 8.92
N LEU A 95 -9.74 -9.09 7.72
CA LEU A 95 -10.33 -10.41 7.46
C LEU A 95 -9.27 -11.51 7.57
N LEU A 96 -8.09 -11.29 6.99
CA LEU A 96 -6.98 -12.22 7.05
C LEU A 96 -6.55 -12.48 8.49
N ASN A 97 -6.24 -11.42 9.24
CA ASN A 97 -5.81 -11.54 10.65
C ASN A 97 -6.84 -12.27 11.50
N LYS A 98 -8.13 -12.03 11.25
CA LYS A 98 -9.22 -12.76 11.92
C LYS A 98 -9.23 -14.24 11.53
N ARG A 99 -8.89 -14.56 10.28
CA ARG A 99 -8.93 -15.94 9.75
C ARG A 99 -7.77 -16.78 10.22
N ILE A 100 -6.53 -16.22 10.20
CA ILE A 100 -5.30 -16.93 10.58
C ILE A 100 -4.95 -16.79 12.08
N GLY A 101 -5.55 -15.82 12.80
CA GLY A 101 -5.36 -15.62 14.24
C GLY A 101 -4.14 -14.77 14.64
N PHE A 102 -3.36 -14.26 13.68
CA PHE A 102 -2.22 -13.39 13.91
C PHE A 102 -2.07 -12.36 12.79
N HIS A 103 -1.12 -11.43 12.92
CA HIS A 103 -0.83 -10.46 11.88
C HIS A 103 0.36 -10.94 11.04
N TYR A 104 0.13 -11.18 9.75
CA TYR A 104 1.18 -11.42 8.77
C TYR A 104 1.21 -10.26 7.76
N PRO A 105 2.40 -9.74 7.38
CA PRO A 105 2.51 -8.61 6.47
C PRO A 105 2.21 -9.03 5.02
N ILE A 106 0.99 -8.78 4.56
CA ILE A 106 0.59 -8.99 3.17
C ILE A 106 0.13 -7.67 2.55
N VAL A 107 0.68 -7.35 1.40
CA VAL A 107 0.35 -6.15 0.63
C VAL A 107 -0.47 -6.54 -0.60
N VAL A 108 -1.65 -5.95 -0.76
CA VAL A 108 -2.43 -6.04 -1.99
C VAL A 108 -1.99 -4.91 -2.91
N ASP A 109 -1.60 -5.23 -4.14
CA ASP A 109 -1.32 -4.26 -5.20
C ASP A 109 -2.19 -4.54 -6.44
N ILE A 110 -2.23 -3.62 -7.37
CA ILE A 110 -2.96 -3.74 -8.64
C ILE A 110 -2.03 -3.31 -9.76
N GLU A 111 -1.54 -4.30 -10.52
CA GLU A 111 -0.63 -4.07 -11.66
C GLU A 111 0.56 -3.18 -11.30
N GLY A 112 1.12 -3.32 -10.10
CA GLY A 112 2.23 -2.49 -9.61
C GLY A 112 1.86 -1.01 -9.42
N TYR A 113 0.60 -0.69 -9.15
CA TYR A 113 0.12 0.68 -8.98
C TYR A 113 0.86 1.44 -7.88
N LYS A 114 1.10 0.81 -6.72
CA LYS A 114 1.74 1.47 -5.57
C LYS A 114 3.12 2.01 -5.93
N SER A 115 3.94 1.22 -6.64
CA SER A 115 5.27 1.66 -7.10
C SER A 115 5.17 2.80 -8.11
N ARG A 116 4.37 2.64 -9.17
CA ARG A 116 4.17 3.68 -10.18
C ARG A 116 3.62 4.99 -9.57
N ARG A 117 2.73 4.88 -8.59
CA ARG A 117 2.17 6.05 -7.91
C ARG A 117 3.20 6.77 -7.05
N ARG A 118 4.04 6.04 -6.33
CA ARG A 118 5.17 6.57 -5.55
C ARG A 118 6.12 7.38 -6.45
N ASP A 119 6.53 6.79 -7.57
CA ASP A 119 7.44 7.45 -8.52
C ASP A 119 6.83 8.72 -9.12
N LYS A 120 5.56 8.67 -9.47
CA LYS A 120 4.80 9.83 -9.97
C LYS A 120 4.74 10.96 -8.95
N VAL A 121 4.48 10.67 -7.68
CA VAL A 121 4.44 11.65 -6.59
C VAL A 121 5.81 12.29 -6.38
N GLN A 122 6.87 11.48 -6.34
CA GLN A 122 8.25 11.99 -6.22
C GLN A 122 8.67 12.84 -7.43
N GLY A 123 8.33 12.41 -8.65
CA GLY A 123 8.60 13.16 -9.87
C GLY A 123 7.86 14.51 -9.89
N MET A 124 6.61 14.52 -9.46
CA MET A 124 5.81 15.73 -9.31
C MET A 124 6.42 16.69 -8.26
N ALA A 125 6.89 16.16 -7.13
CA ALA A 125 7.56 16.96 -6.12
C ALA A 125 8.81 17.67 -6.66
N ARG A 126 9.70 16.92 -7.33
CA ARG A 126 10.93 17.47 -7.92
C ARG A 126 10.63 18.52 -9.00
N SER A 127 9.68 18.23 -9.90
CA SER A 127 9.27 19.19 -10.96
C SER A 127 8.68 20.47 -10.37
N SER A 128 7.85 20.35 -9.31
CA SER A 128 7.25 21.51 -8.64
C SER A 128 8.29 22.33 -7.87
N ALA A 129 9.30 21.69 -7.26
CA ALA A 129 10.43 22.38 -6.63
C ALA A 129 11.21 23.22 -7.64
N GLN A 130 11.54 22.65 -8.80
CA GLN A 130 12.21 23.41 -9.87
C GLN A 130 11.38 24.62 -10.34
N LYS A 131 10.04 24.45 -10.46
CA LYS A 131 9.14 25.55 -10.82
C LYS A 131 9.11 26.63 -9.73
N ALA A 132 9.09 26.23 -8.45
CA ALA A 132 9.12 27.18 -7.33
C ALA A 132 10.40 28.02 -7.34
N VAL A 133 11.56 27.37 -7.51
CA VAL A 133 12.88 28.07 -7.61
C VAL A 133 12.90 29.03 -8.80
N LYS A 134 12.52 28.57 -10.00
CA LYS A 134 12.52 29.40 -11.22
C LYS A 134 11.58 30.59 -11.14
N SER A 135 10.41 30.44 -10.51
CA SER A 135 9.41 31.49 -10.41
C SER A 135 9.60 32.42 -9.19
N GLY A 136 10.41 31.99 -8.22
CA GLY A 136 10.55 32.66 -6.93
C GLY A 136 9.27 32.65 -6.06
N ARG A 137 8.32 31.75 -6.37
CA ARG A 137 7.01 31.68 -5.72
C ARG A 137 6.74 30.27 -5.15
N ALA A 138 6.01 30.23 -4.04
CA ALA A 138 5.57 28.97 -3.47
C ALA A 138 4.62 28.21 -4.44
N MET A 139 4.79 26.91 -4.50
CA MET A 139 3.96 26.00 -5.30
C MET A 139 3.12 25.12 -4.38
N ARG A 140 1.80 25.08 -4.64
CA ARG A 140 0.87 24.19 -3.94
C ARG A 140 0.65 22.94 -4.77
N LEU A 141 0.78 21.77 -4.16
CA LEU A 141 0.42 20.49 -4.80
C LEU A 141 -1.08 20.22 -4.62
N ALA A 142 -1.60 19.27 -5.40
CA ALA A 142 -2.97 18.79 -5.17
C ALA A 142 -3.09 18.11 -3.80
N PRO A 143 -4.31 18.06 -3.21
CA PRO A 143 -4.56 17.28 -2.00
C PRO A 143 -4.14 15.83 -2.17
N MET A 144 -3.54 15.26 -1.11
CA MET A 144 -3.02 13.89 -1.11
C MET A 144 -3.02 13.32 0.31
N ASN A 145 -3.02 11.98 0.42
CA ASN A 145 -3.03 11.30 1.71
C ASN A 145 -1.72 11.51 2.50
N ALA A 146 -1.70 11.11 3.77
CA ALA A 146 -0.56 11.35 4.67
C ALA A 146 0.74 10.69 4.19
N TYR A 147 0.63 9.49 3.61
CA TYR A 147 1.77 8.77 3.05
C TYR A 147 2.38 9.52 1.85
N GLU A 148 1.56 9.96 0.91
CA GLU A 148 2.03 10.73 -0.25
C GLU A 148 2.66 12.07 0.16
N ARG A 149 2.10 12.76 1.17
CA ARG A 149 2.70 13.98 1.70
C ARG A 149 4.08 13.70 2.30
N ARG A 150 4.26 12.58 2.99
CA ARG A 150 5.56 12.13 3.47
C ARG A 150 6.54 11.86 2.33
N LEU A 151 6.10 11.21 1.24
CA LEU A 151 6.95 10.99 0.05
C LEU A 151 7.45 12.31 -0.54
N VAL A 152 6.59 13.33 -0.65
CA VAL A 152 7.00 14.67 -1.10
C VAL A 152 8.06 15.27 -0.20
N HIS A 153 7.85 15.23 1.13
CA HIS A 153 8.82 15.75 2.10
C HIS A 153 10.16 15.02 2.01
N LEU A 154 10.15 13.69 1.89
CA LEU A 154 11.36 12.88 1.74
C LEU A 154 12.08 13.14 0.43
N ALA A 155 11.35 13.27 -0.69
CA ALA A 155 11.93 13.53 -2.00
C ALA A 155 12.66 14.89 -2.11
N LEU A 156 12.33 15.83 -1.21
CA LEU A 156 12.88 17.19 -1.21
C LEU A 156 13.68 17.51 0.07
N ARG A 157 13.86 16.54 0.97
CA ARG A 157 14.51 16.75 2.28
C ARG A 157 15.91 17.32 2.17
N ASP A 158 16.69 16.85 1.21
CA ASP A 158 18.09 17.23 1.07
C ASP A 158 18.28 18.43 0.11
N SER A 159 17.17 19.05 -0.32
CA SER A 159 17.22 20.25 -1.17
C SER A 159 17.53 21.50 -0.34
N VAL A 160 18.56 22.22 -0.72
CA VAL A 160 18.91 23.52 -0.13
C VAL A 160 18.14 24.70 -0.75
N GLU A 161 17.46 24.46 -1.87
CA GLU A 161 16.77 25.50 -2.64
C GLU A 161 15.30 25.68 -2.27
N VAL A 162 14.68 24.69 -1.62
CA VAL A 162 13.27 24.71 -1.24
C VAL A 162 13.05 24.20 0.18
N THR A 163 11.97 24.63 0.78
CA THR A 163 11.39 24.06 2.01
C THR A 163 9.98 23.54 1.75
N THR A 164 9.54 22.56 2.53
CA THR A 164 8.23 21.95 2.36
C THR A 164 7.47 21.91 3.69
N HIS A 165 6.17 22.19 3.64
CA HIS A 165 5.25 22.00 4.77
C HIS A 165 3.88 21.59 4.27
N SER A 166 3.06 20.99 5.14
CA SER A 166 1.70 20.57 4.81
C SER A 166 0.69 21.57 5.37
N GLU A 167 -0.30 21.97 4.54
CA GLU A 167 -1.40 22.86 4.89
C GLU A 167 -2.77 22.20 4.69
N GLY A 168 -3.80 22.71 5.38
CA GLY A 168 -5.18 22.23 5.27
C GLY A 168 -5.50 21.08 6.22
N THR A 169 -6.70 20.55 6.10
CA THR A 169 -7.24 19.40 6.86
C THR A 169 -7.61 18.28 5.90
N ASP A 170 -7.44 17.03 6.33
CA ASP A 170 -7.86 15.89 5.51
C ASP A 170 -9.38 15.94 5.26
N PRO A 171 -9.86 15.61 4.05
CA PRO A 171 -9.14 15.05 2.91
C PRO A 171 -8.47 16.08 1.99
N GLU A 172 -8.66 17.38 2.21
CA GLU A 172 -8.16 18.47 1.33
C GLU A 172 -6.73 18.93 1.71
N ARG A 173 -6.02 18.19 2.53
CA ARG A 173 -4.66 18.52 2.96
C ARG A 173 -3.63 18.29 1.86
N TYR A 174 -2.73 19.28 1.68
CA TYR A 174 -1.75 19.30 0.60
C TYR A 174 -0.35 19.74 1.10
N VAL A 175 0.65 19.63 0.23
CA VAL A 175 2.01 20.12 0.50
C VAL A 175 2.24 21.42 -0.25
N VAL A 176 2.87 22.37 0.43
CA VAL A 176 3.40 23.62 -0.13
C VAL A 176 4.90 23.51 -0.21
N ILE A 177 5.46 23.85 -1.38
CA ILE A 177 6.89 23.89 -1.67
C ILE A 177 7.28 25.36 -1.81
N THR A 178 8.10 25.87 -0.92
CA THR A 178 8.51 27.29 -0.88
C THR A 178 9.97 27.41 -1.22
N PRO A 179 10.35 28.24 -2.21
CA PRO A 179 11.75 28.47 -2.53
C PRO A 179 12.45 29.21 -1.41
N VAL A 180 13.65 28.78 -1.06
CA VAL A 180 14.55 29.51 -0.15
C VAL A 180 15.08 30.70 -0.92
N LYS A 181 14.74 31.93 -0.48
CA LYS A 181 15.31 33.13 -1.06
C LYS A 181 16.79 33.15 -0.75
N GLY A 182 17.64 33.08 -1.75
CA GLY A 182 19.05 33.35 -1.57
C GLY A 182 19.26 34.73 -0.93
N LYS A 183 20.11 34.77 0.09
CA LYS A 183 20.58 36.04 0.65
C LYS A 183 21.43 36.78 -0.36
#